data_c9d6832506dd3d12d3fa67149b2a34d4
#
_entry.id   c9d6832506dd3d12d3fa67149b2a34d4
#
_cell.length_a   1.000
_cell.length_b   1.000
_cell.length_c   1.000
_cell.angle_alpha   90.00
_cell.angle_beta   90.00
_cell.angle_gamma   90.00
#
_symmetry.space_group_name_H-M   'P 1'
#
loop_
_entity.id
_entity.type
_entity.pdbx_description
1 polymer ?
#
loop_
_entity_poly.entity_id
_entity_poly.type
_entity_poly.pdbx_seq_one_letter_code
_entity_poly.pdbx_strand_id
1 'polypeptide(L)'
;MDEVLPRDGVSPEELLYWAAHAELSASHPLGRSIVKAYEGTLFPDRVAELVEVTGGGVSARVEGRPVLVGKKSFLQEAGVRTEEGEDHGVTVYAALDGILLGCLRLSDRVKPGAERAVRKLRELGVSNLVMLTGDSSSAGTEVGLKLGMDGVFCGLMPAGKLEHVRRLKPETGLLAFVGDGMNDAPSLAAADIGIAMGGVGSDTALQAADVVVMKGDPLAVPLGMMLSQATERIIVQNIVLILGVKILVMVLGILGLAGMWAAVMADVGVCLLAVGNSMRIFRVKLDM
;
A
#
# COMPACT_ATOMS: atom_id res chain seq x y z
N MET A 1 -2.39 10.72 -12.13
CA MET A 1 -1.75 11.50 -13.20
C MET A 1 -1.23 12.77 -12.57
N ASP A 2 0.04 13.17 -12.82
CA ASP A 2 0.66 14.28 -12.11
C ASP A 2 0.90 15.49 -12.99
N GLU A 3 1.31 15.30 -14.21
CA GLU A 3 1.56 16.41 -15.14
C GLU A 3 1.00 16.11 -16.53
N VAL A 4 0.37 17.11 -17.09
CA VAL A 4 -0.03 17.17 -18.49
C VAL A 4 0.91 18.15 -19.17
N LEU A 5 1.75 17.66 -20.08
CA LEU A 5 2.76 18.42 -20.77
C LEU A 5 2.40 18.51 -22.26
N PRO A 6 1.55 19.47 -22.65
CA PRO A 6 1.20 19.68 -24.04
C PRO A 6 2.39 20.28 -24.81
N ARG A 7 2.44 20.02 -26.09
CA ARG A 7 3.34 20.69 -27.02
C ARG A 7 2.88 22.13 -27.30
N ASP A 8 3.78 22.97 -27.78
CA ASP A 8 3.46 24.34 -28.15
C ASP A 8 2.26 24.40 -29.13
N GLY A 9 1.25 25.16 -28.75
CA GLY A 9 0.01 25.34 -29.53
C GLY A 9 -1.11 24.35 -29.20
N VAL A 10 -0.90 23.40 -28.30
CA VAL A 10 -1.92 22.45 -27.80
C VAL A 10 -2.29 22.81 -26.36
N SER A 11 -3.57 22.82 -26.03
CA SER A 11 -3.98 23.01 -24.64
C SER A 11 -3.91 21.70 -23.83
N PRO A 12 -3.70 21.77 -22.49
CA PRO A 12 -3.76 20.59 -21.63
C PRO A 12 -5.09 19.83 -21.75
N GLU A 13 -6.18 20.55 -21.89
CA GLU A 13 -7.52 19.99 -22.04
C GLU A 13 -7.70 19.24 -23.37
N GLU A 14 -7.13 19.77 -24.45
CA GLU A 14 -7.14 19.13 -25.75
C GLU A 14 -6.31 17.82 -25.76
N LEU A 15 -5.11 17.85 -25.16
CA LEU A 15 -4.28 16.67 -25.01
C LEU A 15 -5.02 15.57 -24.23
N LEU A 16 -5.64 15.94 -23.11
CA LEU A 16 -6.43 15.03 -22.29
C LEU A 16 -7.67 14.51 -23.00
N TYR A 17 -8.36 15.36 -23.77
CA TYR A 17 -9.53 14.97 -24.54
C TYR A 17 -9.22 13.81 -25.48
N TRP A 18 -8.21 13.96 -26.32
CA TRP A 18 -7.84 12.94 -27.30
C TRP A 18 -7.31 11.67 -26.64
N ALA A 19 -6.45 11.81 -25.62
CA ALA A 19 -5.89 10.68 -24.89
C ALA A 19 -6.96 9.89 -24.12
N ALA A 20 -7.88 10.56 -23.42
CA ALA A 20 -8.93 9.91 -22.65
C ALA A 20 -9.97 9.19 -23.52
N HIS A 21 -10.31 9.74 -24.67
CA HIS A 21 -11.20 9.05 -25.62
C HIS A 21 -10.53 7.82 -26.24
N ALA A 22 -9.25 7.88 -26.60
CA ALA A 22 -8.52 6.73 -27.11
C ALA A 22 -8.39 5.60 -26.07
N GLU A 23 -8.27 5.95 -24.81
CA GLU A 23 -8.12 5.00 -23.68
C GLU A 23 -9.46 4.58 -23.04
N LEU A 24 -10.61 4.99 -23.60
CA LEU A 24 -11.93 4.80 -23.00
C LEU A 24 -12.27 3.33 -22.68
N SER A 25 -11.80 2.40 -23.51
CA SER A 25 -12.01 0.96 -23.34
C SER A 25 -10.76 0.23 -22.83
N ALA A 26 -9.73 0.97 -22.40
CA ALA A 26 -8.48 0.36 -21.96
C ALA A 26 -8.67 -0.48 -20.71
N SER A 27 -8.16 -1.70 -20.75
CA SER A 27 -8.11 -2.61 -19.60
C SER A 27 -6.97 -2.26 -18.62
N HIS A 28 -5.96 -1.56 -19.12
CA HIS A 28 -4.72 -1.25 -18.40
C HIS A 28 -4.89 -0.12 -17.36
N PRO A 29 -4.26 -0.23 -16.16
CA PRO A 29 -4.35 0.79 -15.11
C PRO A 29 -3.97 2.21 -15.54
N LEU A 30 -2.98 2.35 -16.44
CA LEU A 30 -2.54 3.65 -16.96
C LEU A 30 -3.66 4.33 -17.77
N GLY A 31 -4.32 3.61 -18.68
CA GLY A 31 -5.43 4.14 -19.46
C GLY A 31 -6.59 4.59 -18.56
N ARG A 32 -6.94 3.78 -17.54
CA ARG A 32 -7.95 4.18 -16.55
C ARG A 32 -7.58 5.45 -15.79
N SER A 33 -6.30 5.67 -15.52
CA SER A 33 -5.82 6.89 -14.86
C SER A 33 -5.94 8.11 -15.76
N ILE A 34 -5.72 7.96 -17.08
CA ILE A 34 -5.91 9.02 -18.07
C ILE A 34 -7.39 9.38 -18.19
N VAL A 35 -8.24 8.36 -18.36
CA VAL A 35 -9.70 8.53 -18.42
C VAL A 35 -10.25 9.25 -17.18
N LYS A 36 -9.79 8.87 -15.99
CA LYS A 36 -10.21 9.49 -14.72
C LYS A 36 -9.73 10.92 -14.56
N ALA A 37 -8.64 11.29 -15.21
CA ALA A 37 -8.08 12.64 -15.13
C ALA A 37 -8.77 13.64 -16.06
N TYR A 38 -9.49 13.15 -17.05
CA TYR A 38 -10.31 14.02 -17.90
C TYR A 38 -11.63 14.36 -17.18
N GLU A 39 -11.83 15.63 -16.88
CA GLU A 39 -13.01 16.11 -16.15
C GLU A 39 -14.22 16.37 -17.08
N GLY A 40 -14.03 16.28 -18.41
CA GLY A 40 -15.08 16.49 -19.39
C GLY A 40 -15.97 15.27 -19.62
N THR A 41 -16.95 15.42 -20.48
CA THR A 41 -17.84 14.32 -20.89
C THR A 41 -17.13 13.44 -21.94
N LEU A 42 -17.13 12.15 -21.69
CA LEU A 42 -16.63 11.15 -22.64
C LEU A 42 -17.77 10.65 -23.52
N PHE A 43 -17.48 10.51 -24.82
CA PHE A 43 -18.45 10.10 -25.83
C PHE A 43 -17.99 8.79 -26.50
N PRO A 44 -18.45 7.61 -26.03
CA PRO A 44 -18.07 6.32 -26.59
C PRO A 44 -18.38 6.21 -28.11
N ASP A 45 -19.47 6.82 -28.53
CA ASP A 45 -19.91 6.78 -29.95
C ASP A 45 -18.95 7.50 -30.91
N ARG A 46 -18.03 8.30 -30.39
CA ARG A 46 -17.00 9.00 -31.18
C ARG A 46 -15.72 8.19 -31.34
N VAL A 47 -15.62 7.04 -30.70
CA VAL A 47 -14.42 6.18 -30.73
C VAL A 47 -14.69 4.96 -31.62
N ALA A 48 -13.82 4.74 -32.59
CA ALA A 48 -13.88 3.62 -33.51
C ALA A 48 -12.47 2.99 -33.68
N GLU A 49 -12.41 1.80 -34.25
CA GLU A 49 -11.17 1.11 -34.65
C GLU A 49 -10.11 1.05 -33.52
N LEU A 50 -10.56 0.77 -32.29
CA LEU A 50 -9.66 0.70 -31.14
C LEU A 50 -8.84 -0.59 -31.18
N VAL A 51 -7.53 -0.44 -31.19
CA VAL A 51 -6.55 -1.55 -31.17
C VAL A 51 -5.58 -1.31 -30.03
N GLU A 52 -5.55 -2.23 -29.06
CA GLU A 52 -4.58 -2.22 -27.95
C GLU A 52 -3.36 -3.06 -28.35
N VAL A 53 -2.17 -2.44 -28.36
CA VAL A 53 -0.88 -3.09 -28.62
C VAL A 53 -0.21 -3.41 -27.30
N THR A 54 -0.11 -4.68 -26.97
CA THR A 54 0.47 -5.14 -25.69
C THR A 54 1.87 -4.59 -25.47
N GLY A 55 2.04 -3.84 -24.39
CA GLY A 55 3.33 -3.24 -24.04
C GLY A 55 3.72 -1.98 -24.82
N GLY A 56 2.95 -1.57 -25.82
CA GLY A 56 3.15 -0.38 -26.65
C GLY A 56 2.21 0.76 -26.29
N GLY A 57 0.92 0.59 -26.55
CA GLY A 57 -0.09 1.62 -26.37
C GLY A 57 -1.40 1.28 -27.07
N VAL A 58 -2.19 2.30 -27.31
CA VAL A 58 -3.50 2.20 -27.96
C VAL A 58 -3.51 3.04 -29.24
N SER A 59 -4.08 2.46 -30.31
CA SER A 59 -4.45 3.16 -31.53
C SER A 59 -5.97 3.18 -31.64
N ALA A 60 -6.56 4.34 -31.88
CA ALA A 60 -8.00 4.49 -32.04
C ALA A 60 -8.32 5.57 -33.09
N ARG A 61 -9.54 5.54 -33.61
CA ARG A 61 -10.12 6.71 -34.31
C ARG A 61 -11.10 7.42 -33.40
N VAL A 62 -10.78 8.65 -33.08
CA VAL A 62 -11.65 9.53 -32.28
C VAL A 62 -12.17 10.63 -33.20
N GLU A 63 -13.48 10.76 -33.33
CA GLU A 63 -14.14 11.68 -34.29
C GLU A 63 -13.64 11.50 -35.74
N GLY A 64 -13.34 10.26 -36.11
CA GLY A 64 -12.83 9.92 -37.45
C GLY A 64 -11.33 10.20 -37.65
N ARG A 65 -10.63 10.80 -36.69
CA ARG A 65 -9.21 11.14 -36.74
C ARG A 65 -8.37 10.08 -36.02
N PRO A 66 -7.22 9.66 -36.58
CA PRO A 66 -6.34 8.68 -35.93
C PRO A 66 -5.64 9.28 -34.72
N VAL A 67 -5.79 8.62 -33.57
CA VAL A 67 -5.16 8.95 -32.31
C VAL A 67 -4.27 7.79 -31.86
N LEU A 68 -3.05 8.09 -31.45
CA LEU A 68 -2.12 7.14 -30.86
C LEU A 68 -1.77 7.58 -29.43
N VAL A 69 -1.89 6.66 -28.48
CA VAL A 69 -1.55 6.90 -27.08
C VAL A 69 -0.67 5.76 -26.59
N GLY A 70 0.51 6.04 -26.05
CA GLY A 70 1.40 4.98 -25.58
C GLY A 70 2.83 5.41 -25.34
N LYS A 71 3.73 4.42 -25.33
CA LYS A 71 5.17 4.66 -25.16
C LYS A 71 5.75 5.41 -26.34
N LYS A 72 6.86 6.11 -26.09
CA LYS A 72 7.62 6.83 -27.14
C LYS A 72 7.96 5.94 -28.33
N SER A 73 8.45 4.72 -28.09
CA SER A 73 8.78 3.75 -29.15
C SER A 73 7.59 3.40 -30.02
N PHE A 74 6.41 3.20 -29.42
CA PHE A 74 5.17 2.87 -30.13
C PHE A 74 4.76 4.00 -31.10
N LEU A 75 4.85 5.26 -30.66
CA LEU A 75 4.56 6.40 -31.53
C LEU A 75 5.60 6.54 -32.66
N GLN A 76 6.89 6.30 -32.36
CA GLN A 76 7.97 6.35 -33.34
C GLN A 76 7.83 5.29 -34.41
N GLU A 77 7.45 4.06 -34.06
CA GLU A 77 7.16 2.97 -35.01
C GLU A 77 6.01 3.32 -35.95
N ALA A 78 5.04 4.12 -35.46
CA ALA A 78 3.96 4.66 -36.28
C ALA A 78 4.34 5.93 -37.10
N GLY A 79 5.61 6.34 -37.06
CA GLY A 79 6.12 7.48 -37.81
C GLY A 79 5.94 8.86 -37.16
N VAL A 80 5.51 8.92 -35.90
CA VAL A 80 5.37 10.18 -35.17
C VAL A 80 6.75 10.67 -34.70
N ARG A 81 7.09 11.90 -35.02
CA ARG A 81 8.31 12.54 -34.51
C ARG A 81 8.13 12.92 -33.06
N THR A 82 8.91 12.30 -32.18
CA THR A 82 8.97 12.62 -30.73
C THR A 82 10.28 13.33 -30.42
N GLU A 83 10.24 14.32 -29.56
CA GLU A 83 11.45 15.02 -29.15
C GLU A 83 12.30 14.14 -28.21
N GLU A 84 13.63 14.30 -28.27
CA GLU A 84 14.57 13.67 -27.35
C GLU A 84 14.47 14.40 -26.00
N GLY A 85 13.78 13.78 -25.05
CA GLY A 85 13.70 14.19 -23.66
C GLY A 85 13.95 12.99 -22.74
N GLU A 86 14.51 13.24 -21.56
CA GLU A 86 14.63 12.20 -20.55
C GLU A 86 13.23 11.80 -20.06
N ASP A 87 12.91 10.52 -20.19
CA ASP A 87 11.67 9.95 -19.65
C ASP A 87 11.83 9.83 -18.12
N HIS A 88 11.27 10.78 -17.39
CA HIS A 88 11.16 10.69 -15.94
C HIS A 88 9.83 10.00 -15.56
N GLY A 89 9.91 8.83 -14.94
CA GLY A 89 8.74 8.05 -14.54
C GLY A 89 8.02 7.35 -15.71
N VAL A 90 6.76 7.03 -15.51
CA VAL A 90 5.91 6.45 -16.57
C VAL A 90 5.33 7.57 -17.41
N THR A 91 5.91 7.77 -18.59
CA THR A 91 5.49 8.81 -19.53
C THR A 91 4.67 8.17 -20.66
N VAL A 92 3.47 8.68 -20.91
CA VAL A 92 2.59 8.27 -22.01
C VAL A 92 2.49 9.43 -22.98
N TYR A 93 2.80 9.17 -24.24
CA TYR A 93 2.74 10.14 -25.34
C TYR A 93 1.42 10.03 -26.06
N ALA A 94 0.88 11.15 -26.53
CA ALA A 94 -0.33 11.17 -27.36
C ALA A 94 -0.07 11.93 -28.68
N ALA A 95 -0.58 11.38 -29.77
CA ALA A 95 -0.49 11.98 -31.08
C ALA A 95 -1.84 11.92 -31.79
N LEU A 96 -2.13 12.94 -32.60
CA LEU A 96 -3.32 13.08 -33.41
C LEU A 96 -2.87 13.32 -34.87
N ASP A 97 -3.44 12.59 -35.82
CA ASP A 97 -3.09 12.66 -37.25
C ASP A 97 -1.59 12.56 -37.53
N GLY A 98 -0.85 11.76 -36.74
CA GLY A 98 0.60 11.62 -36.85
C GLY A 98 1.43 12.78 -36.27
N ILE A 99 0.79 13.75 -35.63
CA ILE A 99 1.44 14.89 -34.96
C ILE A 99 1.41 14.70 -33.46
N LEU A 100 2.57 14.81 -32.81
CA LEU A 100 2.67 14.74 -31.35
C LEU A 100 1.89 15.90 -30.70
N LEU A 101 0.93 15.57 -29.83
CA LEU A 101 0.20 16.56 -29.02
C LEU A 101 0.94 16.91 -27.73
N GLY A 102 1.70 15.96 -27.17
CA GLY A 102 2.39 16.11 -25.92
C GLY A 102 2.56 14.80 -25.16
N CYS A 103 2.85 14.89 -23.90
CA CYS A 103 2.94 13.71 -23.03
C CYS A 103 2.22 13.90 -21.70
N LEU A 104 1.82 12.77 -21.13
CA LEU A 104 1.17 12.64 -19.83
C LEU A 104 2.15 11.92 -18.91
N ARG A 105 2.58 12.55 -17.83
CA ARG A 105 3.38 11.91 -16.79
C ARG A 105 2.48 11.30 -15.74
N LEU A 106 2.66 10.01 -15.57
CA LEU A 106 1.99 9.27 -14.53
C LEU A 106 3.07 8.87 -13.52
N SER A 107 3.06 9.47 -12.35
CA SER A 107 3.84 8.97 -11.22
C SER A 107 2.89 8.32 -10.22
N ASP A 108 3.39 7.31 -9.56
CA ASP A 108 2.67 6.73 -8.43
C ASP A 108 2.69 7.72 -7.28
N ARG A 109 1.52 8.27 -6.97
CA ARG A 109 1.41 9.16 -5.81
C ARG A 109 1.50 8.35 -4.53
N VAL A 110 2.37 8.82 -3.64
CA VAL A 110 2.39 8.34 -2.27
C VAL A 110 0.99 8.47 -1.68
N LYS A 111 0.46 7.38 -1.15
CA LYS A 111 -0.89 7.37 -0.55
C LYS A 111 -0.98 8.43 0.55
N PRO A 112 -2.13 9.15 0.63
CA PRO A 112 -2.35 10.07 1.73
C PRO A 112 -2.15 9.36 3.06
N GLY A 113 -1.44 10.00 3.99
CA GLY A 113 -1.15 9.43 5.30
C GLY A 113 0.11 8.57 5.40
N ALA A 114 0.79 8.21 4.29
CA ALA A 114 1.99 7.38 4.35
C ALA A 114 3.13 8.02 5.15
N GLU A 115 3.37 9.33 4.99
CA GLU A 115 4.38 10.05 5.78
C GLU A 115 4.05 10.04 7.28
N ARG A 116 2.76 10.19 7.61
CA ARG A 116 2.29 10.11 9.00
C ARG A 116 2.43 8.71 9.56
N ALA A 117 2.15 7.68 8.74
CA ALA A 117 2.31 6.28 9.12
C ALA A 117 3.77 5.95 9.45
N VAL A 118 4.70 6.34 8.59
CA VAL A 118 6.16 6.16 8.79
C VAL A 118 6.62 6.85 10.07
N ARG A 119 6.23 8.12 10.27
CA ARG A 119 6.56 8.86 11.49
C ARG A 119 6.03 8.17 12.74
N LYS A 120 4.77 7.71 12.68
CA LYS A 120 4.12 7.02 13.81
C LYS A 120 4.78 5.69 14.14
N LEU A 121 5.21 4.94 13.14
CA LEU A 121 5.98 3.70 13.35
C LEU A 121 7.30 3.97 14.08
N ARG A 122 8.00 5.05 13.75
CA ARG A 122 9.22 5.46 14.49
C ARG A 122 8.91 5.82 15.95
N GLU A 123 7.84 6.58 16.20
CA GLU A 123 7.39 6.91 17.55
C GLU A 123 7.05 5.66 18.37
N LEU A 124 6.56 4.61 17.72
CA LEU A 124 6.24 3.32 18.33
C LEU A 124 7.46 2.40 18.54
N GLY A 125 8.67 2.86 18.15
CA GLY A 125 9.92 2.17 18.39
C GLY A 125 10.40 1.28 17.25
N VAL A 126 9.86 1.43 16.03
CA VAL A 126 10.41 0.76 14.84
C VAL A 126 11.76 1.38 14.52
N SER A 127 12.82 0.61 14.65
CA SER A 127 14.21 1.09 14.52
C SER A 127 14.69 1.21 13.08
N ASN A 128 14.13 0.40 12.16
CA ASN A 128 14.57 0.35 10.76
C ASN A 128 13.37 0.24 9.83
N LEU A 129 13.23 1.19 8.91
CA LEU A 129 12.14 1.26 7.93
C LEU A 129 12.76 1.23 6.54
N VAL A 130 12.52 0.15 5.81
CA VAL A 130 13.11 -0.13 4.50
C VAL A 130 12.03 -0.23 3.45
N MET A 131 12.25 0.38 2.30
CA MET A 131 11.38 0.29 1.13
C MET A 131 11.98 -0.66 0.09
N LEU A 132 11.18 -1.63 -0.35
CA LEU A 132 11.50 -2.55 -1.44
C LEU A 132 10.52 -2.30 -2.60
N THR A 133 11.02 -1.80 -3.73
CA THR A 133 10.18 -1.46 -4.88
C THR A 133 10.68 -2.07 -6.18
N GLY A 134 9.75 -2.36 -7.10
CA GLY A 134 10.06 -2.73 -8.48
C GLY A 134 10.32 -1.54 -9.39
N ASP A 135 10.06 -0.31 -8.92
CA ASP A 135 10.24 0.92 -9.70
C ASP A 135 11.72 1.21 -10.00
N SER A 136 11.94 2.13 -10.95
CA SER A 136 13.29 2.60 -11.28
C SER A 136 13.98 3.24 -10.08
N SER A 137 15.31 3.23 -10.08
CA SER A 137 16.12 3.75 -8.98
C SER A 137 15.86 5.23 -8.67
N SER A 138 15.55 6.05 -9.67
CA SER A 138 15.26 7.48 -9.49
C SER A 138 13.93 7.70 -8.75
N ALA A 139 12.84 7.11 -9.24
CA ALA A 139 11.51 7.27 -8.64
C ALA A 139 11.43 6.66 -7.23
N GLY A 140 11.94 5.44 -7.06
CA GLY A 140 11.95 4.78 -5.76
C GLY A 140 12.77 5.53 -4.71
N THR A 141 13.94 6.04 -5.07
CA THR A 141 14.80 6.80 -4.15
C THR A 141 14.15 8.11 -3.73
N GLU A 142 13.54 8.85 -4.65
CA GLU A 142 12.83 10.10 -4.35
C GLU A 142 11.71 9.87 -3.33
N VAL A 143 10.86 8.85 -3.57
CA VAL A 143 9.77 8.48 -2.66
C VAL A 143 10.32 8.04 -1.30
N GLY A 144 11.36 7.23 -1.27
CA GLY A 144 11.97 6.77 -0.03
C GLY A 144 12.56 7.90 0.82
N LEU A 145 13.25 8.85 0.19
CA LEU A 145 13.76 10.05 0.86
C LEU A 145 12.63 10.92 1.42
N LYS A 146 11.59 11.14 0.62
CA LYS A 146 10.41 11.91 1.04
C LYS A 146 9.70 11.27 2.24
N LEU A 147 9.61 9.95 2.27
CA LEU A 147 9.01 9.21 3.39
C LEU A 147 9.96 9.07 4.59
N GLY A 148 11.24 9.39 4.46
CA GLY A 148 12.23 9.23 5.52
C GLY A 148 12.58 7.77 5.81
N MET A 149 12.68 6.93 4.77
CA MET A 149 13.10 5.54 4.88
C MET A 149 14.61 5.45 5.20
N ASP A 150 15.01 4.44 5.97
CA ASP A 150 16.41 4.19 6.32
C ASP A 150 17.17 3.48 5.20
N GLY A 151 16.45 2.74 4.36
CA GLY A 151 16.99 2.07 3.17
C GLY A 151 15.96 1.99 2.06
N VAL A 152 16.42 2.09 0.81
CA VAL A 152 15.59 1.97 -0.39
C VAL A 152 16.27 1.03 -1.37
N PHE A 153 15.60 -0.04 -1.76
CA PHE A 153 16.06 -0.98 -2.77
C PHE A 153 15.08 -0.99 -3.94
N CYS A 154 15.58 -0.58 -5.09
CA CYS A 154 14.79 -0.36 -6.30
C CYS A 154 15.03 -1.44 -7.35
N GLY A 155 14.16 -1.53 -8.35
CA GLY A 155 14.29 -2.46 -9.48
C GLY A 155 14.14 -3.93 -9.09
N LEU A 156 13.50 -4.23 -7.98
CA LEU A 156 13.41 -5.59 -7.46
C LEU A 156 12.27 -6.37 -8.12
N MET A 157 12.62 -7.52 -8.68
CA MET A 157 11.65 -8.56 -9.02
C MET A 157 11.12 -9.25 -7.74
N PRO A 158 9.98 -9.94 -7.78
CA PRO A 158 9.42 -10.62 -6.60
C PRO A 158 10.41 -11.53 -5.87
N ALA A 159 11.23 -12.28 -6.60
CA ALA A 159 12.28 -13.11 -6.01
C ALA A 159 13.37 -12.29 -5.29
N GLY A 160 13.72 -11.12 -5.84
CA GLY A 160 14.66 -10.19 -5.21
C GLY A 160 14.10 -9.59 -3.91
N LYS A 161 12.81 -9.25 -3.88
CA LYS A 161 12.15 -8.80 -2.64
C LYS A 161 12.24 -9.86 -1.54
N LEU A 162 11.93 -11.11 -1.88
CA LEU A 162 12.03 -12.23 -0.94
C LEU A 162 13.46 -12.40 -0.38
N GLU A 163 14.47 -12.29 -1.24
CA GLU A 163 15.87 -12.37 -0.81
C GLU A 163 16.25 -11.24 0.15
N HIS A 164 15.80 -10.00 -0.16
CA HIS A 164 16.00 -8.85 0.73
C HIS A 164 15.31 -9.03 2.08
N VAL A 165 14.05 -9.53 2.11
CA VAL A 165 13.35 -9.84 3.36
C VAL A 165 14.16 -10.81 4.22
N ARG A 166 14.68 -11.88 3.64
CA ARG A 166 15.51 -12.86 4.37
C ARG A 166 16.81 -12.27 4.90
N ARG A 167 17.46 -11.37 4.14
CA ARG A 167 18.71 -10.71 4.55
C ARG A 167 18.49 -9.64 5.61
N LEU A 168 17.33 -8.97 5.56
CA LEU A 168 16.98 -7.92 6.52
C LEU A 168 16.46 -8.47 7.84
N LYS A 169 16.17 -9.78 7.91
CA LYS A 169 15.69 -10.41 9.12
C LYS A 169 16.76 -10.28 10.21
N PRO A 170 16.49 -9.58 11.32
CA PRO A 170 17.50 -9.34 12.35
C PRO A 170 17.78 -10.61 13.15
N GLU A 171 18.96 -10.70 13.74
CA GLU A 171 19.27 -11.77 14.70
C GLU A 171 18.43 -11.65 15.98
N THR A 172 18.06 -10.43 16.35
CA THR A 172 17.19 -10.12 17.49
C THR A 172 16.08 -9.16 17.04
N GLY A 173 14.85 -9.42 17.49
CA GLY A 173 13.69 -8.64 17.12
C GLY A 173 12.85 -9.32 16.04
N LEU A 174 11.87 -8.59 15.53
CA LEU A 174 10.90 -9.07 14.54
C LEU A 174 10.95 -8.22 13.27
N LEU A 175 10.81 -8.85 12.13
CA LEU A 175 10.66 -8.20 10.84
C LEU A 175 9.20 -8.28 10.41
N ALA A 176 8.56 -7.12 10.21
CA ALA A 176 7.27 -7.03 9.56
C ALA A 176 7.45 -6.65 8.08
N PHE A 177 6.76 -7.35 7.18
CA PHE A 177 6.69 -7.01 5.78
C PHE A 177 5.28 -6.55 5.43
N VAL A 178 5.18 -5.37 4.80
CA VAL A 178 3.91 -4.77 4.37
C VAL A 178 3.89 -4.73 2.85
N GLY A 179 2.91 -5.38 2.23
CA GLY A 179 2.79 -5.46 0.77
C GLY A 179 1.34 -5.52 0.30
N ASP A 180 1.11 -5.37 -1.01
CA ASP A 180 -0.23 -5.45 -1.61
C ASP A 180 -0.71 -6.88 -1.84
N GLY A 181 0.16 -7.83 -1.70
CA GLY A 181 -0.11 -9.26 -1.68
C GLY A 181 -0.20 -9.95 -3.03
N MET A 182 -0.38 -9.27 -4.15
CA MET A 182 -0.50 -9.96 -5.45
C MET A 182 0.83 -10.64 -5.87
N ASN A 183 1.93 -9.90 -5.80
CA ASN A 183 3.25 -10.39 -6.17
C ASN A 183 4.17 -10.62 -4.95
N ASP A 184 3.72 -10.19 -3.78
CA ASP A 184 4.52 -10.14 -2.55
C ASP A 184 4.21 -11.31 -1.59
N ALA A 185 3.30 -12.25 -1.95
CA ALA A 185 2.92 -13.39 -1.11
C ALA A 185 4.11 -14.20 -0.57
N PRO A 186 5.17 -14.52 -1.35
CA PRO A 186 6.35 -15.19 -0.81
C PRO A 186 7.11 -14.36 0.22
N SER A 187 7.14 -13.03 0.07
CA SER A 187 7.80 -12.09 1.00
C SER A 187 7.00 -11.93 2.29
N LEU A 188 5.65 -11.88 2.19
CA LEU A 188 4.74 -11.89 3.33
C LEU A 188 4.95 -13.14 4.20
N ALA A 189 4.95 -14.31 3.58
CA ALA A 189 5.14 -15.58 4.29
C ALA A 189 6.57 -15.76 4.87
N ALA A 190 7.57 -15.08 4.33
CA ALA A 190 8.96 -15.17 4.81
C ALA A 190 9.26 -14.22 5.97
N ALA A 191 8.46 -13.18 6.17
CA ALA A 191 8.58 -12.25 7.29
C ALA A 191 8.19 -12.94 8.62
N ASP A 192 8.48 -12.29 9.75
CA ASP A 192 7.94 -12.74 11.05
C ASP A 192 6.50 -12.29 11.23
N ILE A 193 6.12 -11.18 10.57
CA ILE A 193 4.76 -10.67 10.51
C ILE A 193 4.51 -10.20 9.08
N GLY A 194 3.64 -10.89 8.35
CA GLY A 194 3.18 -10.49 7.02
C GLY A 194 1.91 -9.64 7.10
N ILE A 195 1.93 -8.44 6.55
CA ILE A 195 0.79 -7.52 6.54
C ILE A 195 0.37 -7.24 5.10
N ALA A 196 -0.77 -7.75 4.68
CA ALA A 196 -1.34 -7.49 3.37
C ALA A 196 -2.18 -6.20 3.38
N MET A 197 -1.94 -5.34 2.38
CA MET A 197 -2.60 -4.03 2.21
C MET A 197 -3.52 -4.05 1.00
N GLY A 198 -4.80 -3.75 1.19
CA GLY A 198 -5.78 -3.67 0.11
C GLY A 198 -6.82 -4.78 0.16
N GLY A 199 -8.06 -4.41 -0.17
CA GLY A 199 -9.20 -5.34 -0.10
C GLY A 199 -9.12 -6.47 -1.12
N VAL A 200 -9.86 -7.49 -0.84
CA VAL A 200 -10.34 -8.65 -1.62
C VAL A 200 -9.83 -8.73 -3.08
N GLY A 201 -8.52 -8.88 -3.29
CA GLY A 201 -7.98 -8.94 -4.66
C GLY A 201 -7.11 -10.16 -4.96
N SER A 202 -6.62 -10.84 -3.94
CA SER A 202 -5.81 -12.04 -4.13
C SER A 202 -6.00 -12.97 -2.93
N ASP A 203 -6.71 -14.08 -3.15
CA ASP A 203 -6.85 -15.14 -2.16
C ASP A 203 -5.50 -15.66 -1.66
N THR A 204 -4.49 -15.62 -2.51
CA THR A 204 -3.10 -16.00 -2.19
C THR A 204 -2.43 -15.09 -1.17
N ALA A 205 -2.69 -13.79 -1.22
CA ALA A 205 -2.16 -12.83 -0.26
C ALA A 205 -2.82 -12.97 1.10
N LEU A 206 -4.15 -13.19 1.10
CA LEU A 206 -4.91 -13.44 2.31
C LEU A 206 -4.44 -14.70 3.04
N GLN A 207 -4.00 -15.72 2.31
CA GLN A 207 -3.46 -16.97 2.89
C GLN A 207 -2.01 -16.82 3.39
N ALA A 208 -1.24 -15.88 2.83
CA ALA A 208 0.17 -15.68 3.16
C ALA A 208 0.40 -14.64 4.26
N ALA A 209 -0.59 -13.81 4.58
CA ALA A 209 -0.46 -12.73 5.54
C ALA A 209 -1.04 -13.09 6.91
N ASP A 210 -0.36 -12.64 7.97
CA ASP A 210 -0.84 -12.74 9.35
C ASP A 210 -1.88 -11.66 9.67
N VAL A 211 -1.79 -10.50 9.00
CA VAL A 211 -2.67 -9.35 9.17
C VAL A 211 -3.13 -8.82 7.83
N VAL A 212 -4.41 -8.50 7.71
CA VAL A 212 -5.00 -7.93 6.49
C VAL A 212 -5.61 -6.57 6.76
N VAL A 213 -5.13 -5.56 6.04
CA VAL A 213 -5.65 -4.18 6.07
C VAL A 213 -6.63 -3.98 4.92
N MET A 214 -7.92 -4.08 5.21
CA MET A 214 -8.98 -4.11 4.19
C MET A 214 -9.08 -2.85 3.33
N LYS A 215 -8.84 -1.67 3.90
CA LYS A 215 -8.99 -0.37 3.19
C LYS A 215 -7.71 0.11 2.49
N GLY A 216 -6.60 -0.60 2.66
CA GLY A 216 -5.32 -0.19 2.08
C GLY A 216 -4.80 1.18 2.57
N ASP A 217 -5.24 1.64 3.72
CA ASP A 217 -4.78 2.87 4.36
C ASP A 217 -3.46 2.60 5.11
N PRO A 218 -2.35 3.30 4.78
CA PRO A 218 -1.08 3.12 5.45
C PRO A 218 -1.12 3.35 6.96
N LEU A 219 -2.01 4.23 7.44
CA LEU A 219 -2.17 4.52 8.87
C LEU A 219 -2.71 3.34 9.67
N ALA A 220 -3.34 2.36 9.03
CA ALA A 220 -3.83 1.17 9.71
C ALA A 220 -2.69 0.31 10.30
N VAL A 221 -1.48 0.37 9.73
CA VAL A 221 -0.32 -0.39 10.24
C VAL A 221 0.12 0.11 11.63
N PRO A 222 0.46 1.40 11.83
CA PRO A 222 0.78 1.90 13.18
C PRO A 222 -0.40 1.80 14.14
N LEU A 223 -1.65 1.92 13.68
CA LEU A 223 -2.82 1.70 14.52
C LEU A 223 -2.90 0.27 15.05
N GLY A 224 -2.68 -0.73 14.19
CA GLY A 224 -2.60 -2.14 14.58
C GLY A 224 -1.51 -2.37 15.63
N MET A 225 -0.34 -1.75 15.46
CA MET A 225 0.76 -1.84 16.41
C MET A 225 0.40 -1.19 17.77
N MET A 226 -0.23 -0.02 17.78
CA MET A 226 -0.72 0.61 19.02
C MET A 226 -1.74 -0.26 19.75
N LEU A 227 -2.68 -0.85 19.01
CA LEU A 227 -3.69 -1.74 19.56
C LEU A 227 -3.05 -3.00 20.15
N SER A 228 -2.07 -3.59 19.46
CA SER A 228 -1.31 -4.75 19.94
C SER A 228 -0.58 -4.44 21.25
N GLN A 229 0.13 -3.30 21.34
CA GLN A 229 0.81 -2.87 22.56
C GLN A 229 -0.17 -2.63 23.73
N ALA A 230 -1.33 -2.04 23.45
CA ALA A 230 -2.36 -1.85 24.48
C ALA A 230 -2.93 -3.18 24.97
N THR A 231 -3.15 -4.12 24.04
CA THR A 231 -3.63 -5.47 24.36
C THR A 231 -2.61 -6.23 25.20
N GLU A 232 -1.34 -6.21 24.84
CA GLU A 232 -0.28 -6.85 25.60
C GLU A 232 -0.20 -6.35 27.04
N ARG A 233 -0.28 -5.03 27.26
CA ARG A 233 -0.32 -4.44 28.62
C ARG A 233 -1.50 -4.97 29.42
N ILE A 234 -2.68 -5.07 28.83
CA ILE A 234 -3.87 -5.59 29.50
C ILE A 234 -3.69 -7.07 29.84
N ILE A 235 -3.13 -7.86 28.92
CA ILE A 235 -2.84 -9.29 29.15
C ILE A 235 -1.89 -9.47 30.32
N VAL A 236 -0.77 -8.74 30.33
CA VAL A 236 0.20 -8.80 31.46
C VAL A 236 -0.45 -8.39 32.77
N GLN A 237 -1.25 -7.31 32.78
CA GLN A 237 -2.00 -6.90 33.99
C GLN A 237 -2.93 -8.01 34.47
N ASN A 238 -3.66 -8.66 33.60
CA ASN A 238 -4.57 -9.74 33.96
C ASN A 238 -3.81 -10.96 34.51
N ILE A 239 -2.70 -11.32 33.90
CA ILE A 239 -1.86 -12.45 34.37
C ILE A 239 -1.35 -12.15 35.79
N VAL A 240 -0.78 -10.96 36.00
CA VAL A 240 -0.25 -10.56 37.31
C VAL A 240 -1.37 -10.54 38.35
N LEU A 241 -2.55 -9.99 38.01
CA LEU A 241 -3.69 -9.94 38.93
C LEU A 241 -4.16 -11.36 39.31
N ILE A 242 -4.38 -12.23 38.29
CA ILE A 242 -4.87 -13.61 38.54
C ILE A 242 -3.87 -14.41 39.36
N LEU A 243 -2.59 -14.40 38.99
CA LEU A 243 -1.57 -15.14 39.73
C LEU A 243 -1.37 -14.57 41.15
N GLY A 244 -1.36 -13.24 41.28
CA GLY A 244 -1.22 -12.59 42.58
C GLY A 244 -2.34 -12.96 43.57
N VAL A 245 -3.59 -12.92 43.10
CA VAL A 245 -4.74 -13.32 43.94
C VAL A 245 -4.69 -14.81 44.28
N LYS A 246 -4.34 -15.68 43.31
CA LYS A 246 -4.23 -17.11 43.59
C LYS A 246 -3.13 -17.45 44.59
N ILE A 247 -1.97 -16.83 44.46
CA ILE A 247 -0.87 -17.00 45.43
C ILE A 247 -1.28 -16.49 46.81
N LEU A 248 -1.92 -15.32 46.91
CA LEU A 248 -2.40 -14.75 48.15
C LEU A 248 -3.38 -15.69 48.86
N VAL A 249 -4.39 -16.18 48.12
CA VAL A 249 -5.40 -17.06 48.69
C VAL A 249 -4.79 -18.40 49.12
N MET A 250 -3.84 -18.92 48.36
CA MET A 250 -3.10 -20.15 48.73
C MET A 250 -2.33 -19.96 50.03
N VAL A 251 -1.62 -18.85 50.19
CA VAL A 251 -0.89 -18.53 51.47
C VAL A 251 -1.84 -18.39 52.61
N LEU A 252 -2.97 -17.69 52.46
CA LEU A 252 -3.99 -17.55 53.49
C LEU A 252 -4.63 -18.90 53.85
N GLY A 253 -4.80 -19.79 52.88
CA GLY A 253 -5.28 -21.16 53.10
C GLY A 253 -4.29 -21.98 53.94
N ILE A 254 -3.00 -21.91 53.66
CA ILE A 254 -1.94 -22.59 54.43
C ILE A 254 -1.91 -22.07 55.90
N LEU A 255 -2.12 -20.78 56.06
CA LEU A 255 -2.19 -20.17 57.42
C LEU A 255 -3.52 -20.43 58.14
N GLY A 256 -4.45 -21.14 57.51
CA GLY A 256 -5.76 -21.45 58.09
C GLY A 256 -6.72 -20.23 58.13
N LEU A 257 -6.38 -19.12 57.47
CA LEU A 257 -7.17 -17.88 57.42
C LEU A 257 -8.21 -17.84 56.31
N ALA A 258 -8.06 -18.68 55.29
CA ALA A 258 -9.00 -18.80 54.18
C ALA A 258 -9.53 -20.23 54.02
N GLY A 259 -10.85 -20.35 54.00
CA GLY A 259 -11.52 -21.63 53.74
C GLY A 259 -11.76 -21.87 52.23
N MET A 260 -12.25 -23.06 51.91
CA MET A 260 -12.54 -23.50 50.54
C MET A 260 -13.45 -22.50 49.79
N TRP A 261 -14.49 -21.98 50.44
CA TRP A 261 -15.40 -21.02 49.82
C TRP A 261 -14.72 -19.70 49.44
N ALA A 262 -13.80 -19.23 50.27
CA ALA A 262 -13.01 -18.03 49.97
C ALA A 262 -12.13 -18.24 48.72
N ALA A 263 -11.54 -19.45 48.58
CA ALA A 263 -10.76 -19.78 47.43
C ALA A 263 -11.60 -19.81 46.12
N VAL A 264 -12.80 -20.40 46.19
CA VAL A 264 -13.71 -20.46 45.01
C VAL A 264 -14.20 -19.05 44.65
N MET A 265 -14.60 -18.23 45.62
CA MET A 265 -15.04 -16.86 45.36
C MET A 265 -13.93 -15.98 44.82
N ALA A 266 -12.69 -16.14 45.28
CA ALA A 266 -11.56 -15.41 44.74
C ALA A 266 -11.24 -15.83 43.31
N ASP A 267 -11.31 -17.09 42.97
CA ASP A 267 -11.02 -17.60 41.62
C ASP A 267 -12.04 -17.08 40.58
N VAL A 268 -13.33 -17.18 40.88
CA VAL A 268 -14.39 -16.65 40.01
C VAL A 268 -14.35 -15.12 39.98
N GLY A 269 -14.16 -14.46 41.13
CA GLY A 269 -14.13 -13.01 41.21
C GLY A 269 -12.98 -12.40 40.41
N VAL A 270 -11.77 -12.98 40.51
CA VAL A 270 -10.62 -12.47 39.76
C VAL A 270 -10.78 -12.65 38.25
N CYS A 271 -11.41 -13.75 37.81
CA CYS A 271 -11.73 -13.94 36.38
C CYS A 271 -12.68 -12.86 35.87
N LEU A 272 -13.73 -12.52 36.61
CA LEU A 272 -14.65 -11.43 36.27
C LEU A 272 -13.94 -10.07 36.22
N LEU A 273 -13.06 -9.79 37.15
CA LEU A 273 -12.25 -8.59 37.14
C LEU A 273 -11.32 -8.51 35.94
N ALA A 274 -10.69 -9.63 35.56
CA ALA A 274 -9.84 -9.72 34.38
C ALA A 274 -10.63 -9.49 33.06
N VAL A 275 -11.86 -10.02 32.99
CA VAL A 275 -12.77 -9.74 31.85
C VAL A 275 -13.13 -8.26 31.80
N GLY A 276 -13.50 -7.67 32.95
CA GLY A 276 -13.79 -6.23 33.06
C GLY A 276 -12.58 -5.37 32.67
N ASN A 277 -11.36 -5.75 33.09
CA ASN A 277 -10.13 -5.08 32.66
C ASN A 277 -9.88 -5.21 31.15
N SER A 278 -10.17 -6.38 30.56
CA SER A 278 -10.02 -6.60 29.12
C SER A 278 -10.95 -5.72 28.28
N MET A 279 -12.13 -5.38 28.78
CA MET A 279 -13.06 -4.46 28.10
C MET A 279 -12.50 -3.05 27.93
N ARG A 280 -11.42 -2.68 28.63
CA ARG A 280 -10.76 -1.37 28.47
C ARG A 280 -10.17 -1.18 27.07
N ILE A 281 -9.91 -2.28 26.31
CA ILE A 281 -9.42 -2.20 24.95
C ILE A 281 -10.38 -1.40 24.04
N PHE A 282 -11.69 -1.48 24.26
CA PHE A 282 -12.69 -0.71 23.51
C PHE A 282 -12.65 0.80 23.77
N ARG A 283 -11.96 1.23 24.83
CA ARG A 283 -11.81 2.64 25.21
C ARG A 283 -10.45 3.22 24.86
N VAL A 284 -9.58 2.44 24.25
CA VAL A 284 -8.28 2.92 23.78
C VAL A 284 -8.51 3.98 22.72
N LYS A 285 -8.15 5.22 23.02
CA LYS A 285 -8.13 6.30 22.03
C LYS A 285 -6.93 6.07 21.11
N LEU A 286 -7.22 5.81 19.87
CA LEU A 286 -6.23 5.72 18.80
C LEU A 286 -6.03 7.13 18.22
N ASP A 287 -5.40 8.03 19.00
CA ASP A 287 -5.09 9.39 18.58
C ASP A 287 -3.98 9.33 17.52
N MET A 288 -4.33 9.80 16.30
CA MET A 288 -3.44 9.89 15.15
C MET A 288 -3.07 11.33 14.84
#